data_836790c6aae3c2e71d8d3d38809baa74
#
_entry.id   836790c6aae3c2e71d8d3d38809baa74
#
_cell.length_a   1.000
_cell.length_b   1.000
_cell.length_c   1.000
_cell.angle_alpha   90.00
_cell.angle_beta   90.00
_cell.angle_gamma   90.00
#
_symmetry.space_group_name_H-M   'P 1'
#
loop_
_entity.id
_entity.type
_entity.pdbx_description
1 polymer ?
#
loop_
_entity_poly.entity_id
_entity_poly.type
_entity_poly.pdbx_seq_one_letter_code
_entity_poly.pdbx_strand_id
1 'polypeptide(L)' 'TEPTYHYNLACYNAALGNLVEATSHLKTSFQMDQKFREIAKYDPDLKPVHGLLGK' A
#
# COMPACT_ATOMS: atom_id res chain seq x y z
N THR A 1 -9.06 12.00 -5.75
CA THR A 1 -9.43 10.79 -5.01
C THR A 1 -8.72 10.73 -3.69
N GLU A 2 -9.30 10.00 -2.78
CA GLU A 2 -8.82 9.96 -1.41
C GLU A 2 -7.72 8.94 -1.23
N PRO A 3 -6.78 9.19 -0.29
CA PRO A 3 -5.70 8.24 -0.02
C PRO A 3 -6.23 6.88 0.44
N THR A 4 -7.38 6.84 1.13
CA THR A 4 -7.98 5.60 1.57
C THR A 4 -8.38 4.71 0.38
N TYR A 5 -8.85 5.32 -0.69
CA TYR A 5 -9.21 4.57 -1.90
C TYR A 5 -8.00 3.82 -2.44
N HIS A 6 -6.87 4.52 -2.58
CA HIS A 6 -5.65 3.90 -3.09
C HIS A 6 -5.10 2.87 -2.12
N TYR A 7 -5.21 3.14 -0.83
CA TYR A 7 -4.77 2.19 0.19
C TYR A 7 -5.56 0.88 0.11
N ASN A 8 -6.88 0.98 -0.04
CA ASN A 8 -7.73 -0.20 -0.14
C ASN A 8 -7.44 -0.99 -1.41
N LEU A 9 -7.20 -0.30 -2.54
CA LEU A 9 -6.80 -0.97 -3.76
C LEU A 9 -5.49 -1.71 -3.59
N ALA A 10 -4.57 -1.13 -2.84
CA ALA A 10 -3.28 -1.76 -2.58
C ALA A 10 -3.46 -3.07 -1.80
N CYS A 11 -4.29 -3.05 -0.76
CA CYS A 11 -4.57 -4.24 0.02
C CYS A 11 -5.20 -5.34 -0.85
N TYR A 12 -6.14 -4.94 -1.69
CA TYR A 12 -6.81 -5.87 -2.59
C TYR A 12 -5.82 -6.52 -3.57
N ASN A 13 -4.98 -5.69 -4.18
CA ASN A 13 -3.99 -6.19 -5.14
C ASN A 13 -2.93 -7.07 -4.46
N ALA A 14 -2.54 -6.72 -3.23
CA ALA A 14 -1.59 -7.54 -2.48
C ALA A 14 -2.17 -8.92 -2.21
N ALA A 15 -3.46 -8.99 -1.87
CA ALA A 15 -4.13 -10.26 -1.63
C ALA A 15 -4.20 -11.13 -2.88
N LEU A 16 -4.27 -10.49 -4.05
CA LEU A 16 -4.29 -11.20 -5.34
C LEU A 16 -2.90 -11.57 -5.83
N GLY A 17 -1.85 -11.12 -5.15
CA GLY A 17 -0.48 -11.36 -5.60
C GLY A 17 0.02 -10.34 -6.61
N ASN A 18 -0.73 -9.30 -6.89
CA ASN A 18 -0.34 -8.23 -7.83
C ASN A 18 0.52 -7.21 -7.09
N LEU A 19 1.76 -7.58 -6.78
CA LEU A 19 2.61 -6.79 -5.88
C LEU A 19 3.04 -5.46 -6.49
N VAL A 20 3.26 -5.42 -7.80
CA VAL A 20 3.65 -4.17 -8.47
C VAL A 20 2.51 -3.15 -8.39
N GLU A 21 1.29 -3.60 -8.70
CA GLU A 21 0.11 -2.74 -8.63
C GLU A 21 -0.14 -2.28 -7.19
N ALA A 22 -0.02 -3.20 -6.23
CA ALA A 22 -0.22 -2.87 -4.82
C ALA A 22 0.77 -1.79 -4.38
N THR A 23 2.04 -1.94 -4.75
CA THR A 23 3.07 -0.97 -4.38
C THR A 23 2.80 0.39 -5.01
N SER A 24 2.36 0.42 -6.26
CA SER A 24 2.04 1.65 -6.96
C SER A 24 0.92 2.41 -6.24
N HIS A 25 -0.15 1.72 -5.88
CA HIS A 25 -1.25 2.36 -5.16
C HIS A 25 -0.84 2.85 -3.77
N LEU A 26 0.02 2.09 -3.08
CA LEU A 26 0.52 2.53 -1.78
C LEU A 26 1.32 3.81 -1.89
N LYS A 27 2.20 3.90 -2.88
CA LYS A 27 2.99 5.11 -3.07
C LYS A 27 2.11 6.32 -3.32
N THR A 28 1.05 6.15 -4.11
CA THR A 28 0.09 7.22 -4.37
C THR A 28 -0.59 7.63 -3.07
N SER A 29 -1.03 6.65 -2.27
CA SER A 29 -1.67 6.94 -0.99
C SER A 29 -0.74 7.72 -0.06
N PHE A 30 0.53 7.33 0.01
CA PHE A 30 1.52 8.00 0.87
C PHE A 30 1.76 9.44 0.42
N GLN A 31 1.74 9.70 -0.88
CA GLN A 31 1.91 11.05 -1.40
C GLN A 31 0.72 11.93 -1.03
N MET A 32 -0.46 11.35 -0.96
CA MET A 32 -1.66 12.09 -0.61
C MET A 32 -1.78 12.32 0.90
N ASP A 33 -1.32 11.36 1.71
CA ASP A 33 -1.36 11.47 3.16
C ASP A 33 -0.28 10.58 3.77
N GLN A 34 0.75 11.20 4.34
CA GLN A 34 1.91 10.48 4.85
C GLN A 34 1.60 9.54 6.00
N LYS A 35 0.50 9.75 6.71
CA LYS A 35 0.15 8.87 7.84
C LYS A 35 -0.09 7.43 7.39
N PHE A 36 -0.47 7.23 6.14
CA PHE A 36 -0.69 5.89 5.62
C PHE A 36 0.61 5.10 5.50
N ARG A 37 1.73 5.77 5.39
CA ARG A 37 3.04 5.09 5.39
C ARG A 37 3.25 4.35 6.71
N GLU A 38 2.91 4.98 7.83
CA GLU A 38 3.03 4.34 9.13
C GLU A 38 2.02 3.22 9.30
N ILE A 39 0.79 3.45 8.85
CA ILE A 39 -0.25 2.41 8.92
C ILE A 39 0.19 1.18 8.13
N ALA A 40 0.73 1.37 6.94
CA ALA A 40 1.15 0.27 6.07
C ALA A 40 2.26 -0.57 6.69
N LYS A 41 3.14 0.03 7.47
CA LYS A 41 4.25 -0.70 8.10
C LYS A 41 3.77 -1.83 9.00
N TYR A 42 2.61 -1.64 9.60
CA TYR A 42 2.08 -2.57 10.59
C TYR A 42 0.86 -3.34 10.10
N ASP A 43 0.46 -3.13 8.85
CA ASP A 43 -0.72 -3.78 8.29
C ASP A 43 -0.33 -5.17 7.75
N PRO A 44 -0.86 -6.26 8.36
CA PRO A 44 -0.50 -7.61 7.92
C PRO A 44 -0.95 -7.92 6.50
N ASP A 45 -1.99 -7.24 6.00
CA ASP A 45 -2.46 -7.45 4.64
C ASP A 45 -1.44 -6.99 3.60
N LEU A 46 -0.53 -6.11 4.01
CA LEU A 46 0.50 -5.57 3.11
C LEU A 46 1.85 -6.22 3.31
N LYS A 47 1.92 -7.26 4.14
CA LYS A 47 3.17 -7.94 4.41
C LYS A 47 3.90 -8.38 3.13
N PRO A 48 3.20 -8.90 2.10
CA PRO A 48 3.89 -9.32 0.87
C PRO A 48 4.63 -8.19 0.15
N VAL A 49 4.23 -6.94 0.36
CA VAL A 49 4.86 -5.80 -0.31
C VAL A 49 5.78 -5.00 0.59
N HIS A 50 5.92 -5.37 1.87
CA HIS A 50 6.78 -4.62 2.80
C HIS A 50 8.22 -4.55 2.32
N GLY A 51 8.73 -5.62 1.73
CA GLY A 51 10.08 -5.64 1.21
C GLY A 51 10.29 -4.67 0.06
N LEU A 52 9.25 -4.48 -0.76
CA LEU A 52 9.30 -3.55 -1.88
C LEU A 52 9.23 -2.10 -1.41
N LEU A 53 8.51 -1.85 -0.33
CA LEU A 53 8.37 -0.51 0.23
C LEU A 53 9.62 -0.07 0.97
N GLY A 54 10.40 -1.01 1.48
CA GLY A 54 11.61 -0.72 2.23
C GLY A 54 12.80 -0.33 1.40
N LYS A 55 12.61 -0.21 0.11
CA LYS A 55 13.71 0.10 -0.81
C LYS A 55 13.76 1.58 -1.20
#